data_af1f55fb61a9502ebe059432bdd6ddc4
#
_entry.id   af1f55fb61a9502ebe059432bdd6ddc4
#
_cell.length_a   1.000
_cell.length_b   1.000
_cell.length_c   1.000
_cell.angle_alpha   90.00
_cell.angle_beta   90.00
_cell.angle_gamma   90.00
#
_symmetry.space_group_name_H-M   'P 1'
#
loop_
_entity.id
_entity.type
_entity.pdbx_description
1 polymer ?
#
loop_
_entity_poly.entity_id
_entity_poly.type
_entity_poly.pdbx_seq_one_letter_code
_entity_poly.pdbx_strand_id
1 'polypeptide(L)'
;MTEPSEPSEPDLDQAGRVILTGISSRAFEHPADRTALTAMRALPGFDQLLRIASGMLRERQYRLVFLSSAVRVDERQFGDLHALLGEVCAVLDVAERPELFVYNDPQPNAITLGVDQPFIALSSGLYELTDPDERRFVLAHEVGHAMSGHALYQSLLLHLVNLIGAIGWLPVGALGLRALYAALREWQRKAELSGDRAGLLATQDLDAGLRMTMKLAGGAHLDRIDVDAFLKQGEDYEASGDLRDGVLKLLNTERSTHPFAAVRAVELNRWAASDEYRTILTGDYPHRDDDHAASFTDAMRDAARAYKKRIDESKDPLVGAVRNLSTSVGSAADGIFDWISRQARGGVQDTTHPEPDSPADEAPADDEPPPEGNGSAGPAPER
;
A
#
# COMPACT_ATOMS: atom_id res chain seq x y z
N MET A 1 21.95 39.77 20.94
CA MET A 1 20.93 39.93 19.89
C MET A 1 21.57 39.44 18.63
N THR A 2 21.39 38.20 18.26
CA THR A 2 21.78 37.63 16.96
C THR A 2 20.75 38.09 15.95
N GLU A 3 21.17 38.80 14.93
CA GLU A 3 20.32 39.19 13.78
C GLU A 3 19.72 37.89 13.19
N PRO A 4 18.45 37.92 12.78
CA PRO A 4 17.89 36.81 12.01
C PRO A 4 18.68 36.71 10.71
N SER A 5 19.30 35.55 10.45
CA SER A 5 19.94 35.24 9.18
C SER A 5 18.92 35.43 8.07
N GLU A 6 19.30 36.21 7.03
CA GLU A 6 18.50 36.31 5.79
C GLU A 6 18.24 34.90 5.27
N PRO A 7 17.02 34.63 4.78
CA PRO A 7 16.71 33.34 4.17
C PRO A 7 17.68 33.12 3.01
N SER A 8 18.47 32.05 3.06
CA SER A 8 19.33 31.64 1.96
C SER A 8 18.47 31.32 0.74
N GLU A 9 18.94 31.75 -0.45
CA GLU A 9 18.29 31.37 -1.70
C GLU A 9 18.17 29.82 -1.75
N PRO A 10 17.03 29.29 -2.22
CA PRO A 10 16.81 27.84 -2.27
C PRO A 10 17.82 27.20 -3.24
N ASP A 11 18.37 26.06 -2.84
CA ASP A 11 19.19 25.24 -3.73
C ASP A 11 18.34 24.67 -4.86
N LEU A 12 18.84 24.78 -6.09
CA LEU A 12 18.16 24.28 -7.28
C LEU A 12 18.91 23.09 -7.89
N ASP A 13 18.17 22.12 -8.40
CA ASP A 13 18.75 21.08 -9.23
C ASP A 13 19.05 21.57 -10.67
N GLN A 14 19.55 20.67 -11.53
CA GLN A 14 19.89 21.00 -12.92
C GLN A 14 18.68 21.39 -13.78
N ALA A 15 17.46 21.01 -13.37
CA ALA A 15 16.22 21.35 -14.06
C ALA A 15 15.53 22.60 -13.46
N GLY A 16 16.15 23.24 -12.46
CA GLY A 16 15.62 24.43 -11.79
C GLY A 16 14.57 24.11 -10.72
N ARG A 17 14.48 22.87 -10.26
CA ARG A 17 13.59 22.48 -9.16
C ARG A 17 14.26 22.75 -7.82
N VAL A 18 13.48 23.24 -6.86
CA VAL A 18 13.95 23.46 -5.48
C VAL A 18 14.28 22.12 -4.82
N ILE A 19 15.51 22.01 -4.30
CA ILE A 19 15.94 20.87 -3.48
C ILE A 19 15.43 21.07 -2.05
N LEU A 20 14.72 20.09 -1.53
CA LEU A 20 14.07 20.15 -0.22
C LEU A 20 14.96 19.49 0.85
N THR A 21 16.05 20.14 1.18
CA THR A 21 17.09 19.61 2.08
C THR A 21 16.52 19.26 3.46
N GLY A 22 16.69 18.03 3.89
CA GLY A 22 16.23 17.55 5.19
C GLY A 22 14.70 17.50 5.36
N ILE A 23 13.92 17.53 4.28
CA ILE A 23 12.45 17.55 4.41
C ILE A 23 11.94 16.32 5.16
N SER A 24 11.06 16.55 6.15
CA SER A 24 10.29 15.51 6.81
C SER A 24 9.05 15.15 6.00
N SER A 25 8.62 13.88 6.05
CA SER A 25 7.32 13.45 5.47
C SER A 25 6.14 14.26 6.02
N ARG A 26 6.26 14.79 7.24
CA ARG A 26 5.25 15.65 7.87
C ARG A 26 4.93 16.91 7.07
N ALA A 27 5.83 17.36 6.20
CA ALA A 27 5.62 18.51 5.32
C ALA A 27 4.56 18.25 4.24
N PHE A 28 4.47 17.00 3.77
CA PHE A 28 3.55 16.64 2.67
C PHE A 28 2.46 15.64 3.08
N GLU A 29 2.57 14.98 4.23
CA GLU A 29 1.50 14.08 4.70
C GLU A 29 0.16 14.79 4.78
N HIS A 30 -0.83 14.24 4.07
CA HIS A 30 -2.17 14.81 4.05
C HIS A 30 -2.84 14.69 5.44
N PRO A 31 -3.55 15.73 5.93
CA PRO A 31 -4.20 15.68 7.25
C PRO A 31 -5.15 14.49 7.43
N ALA A 32 -5.86 14.07 6.37
CA ALA A 32 -6.75 12.91 6.40
C ALA A 32 -6.00 11.59 6.60
N ASP A 33 -4.80 11.45 6.01
CA ASP A 33 -3.92 10.30 6.19
C ASP A 33 -3.44 10.20 7.65
N ARG A 34 -2.82 11.26 8.18
CA ARG A 34 -2.39 11.32 9.59
C ARG A 34 -3.52 10.99 10.57
N THR A 35 -4.71 11.54 10.30
CA THR A 35 -5.89 11.30 11.14
C THR A 35 -6.34 9.84 11.08
N ALA A 36 -6.37 9.24 9.88
CA ALA A 36 -6.78 7.85 9.69
C ALA A 36 -5.79 6.88 10.34
N LEU A 37 -4.47 7.13 10.17
CA LEU A 37 -3.43 6.32 10.80
C LEU A 37 -3.49 6.38 12.32
N THR A 38 -3.69 7.59 12.88
CA THR A 38 -3.84 7.78 14.34
C THR A 38 -5.08 7.05 14.86
N ALA A 39 -6.21 7.14 14.15
CA ALA A 39 -7.44 6.45 14.54
C ALA A 39 -7.28 4.92 14.48
N MET A 40 -6.59 4.41 13.45
CA MET A 40 -6.32 2.98 13.30
C MET A 40 -5.40 2.45 14.40
N ARG A 41 -4.34 3.19 14.75
CA ARG A 41 -3.45 2.84 15.88
C ARG A 41 -4.15 2.88 17.23
N ALA A 42 -5.20 3.69 17.39
CA ALA A 42 -6.01 3.73 18.60
C ALA A 42 -6.97 2.54 18.75
N LEU A 43 -7.12 1.68 17.73
CA LEU A 43 -7.95 0.48 17.82
C LEU A 43 -7.32 -0.53 18.82
N PRO A 44 -8.10 -1.07 19.78
CA PRO A 44 -7.59 -2.06 20.72
C PRO A 44 -7.01 -3.28 19.98
N GLY A 45 -5.77 -3.66 20.33
CA GLY A 45 -5.09 -4.81 19.73
C GLY A 45 -4.40 -4.53 18.39
N PHE A 46 -4.51 -3.33 17.81
CA PHE A 46 -3.86 -2.99 16.54
C PHE A 46 -2.33 -3.10 16.64
N ASP A 47 -1.72 -2.53 17.67
CA ASP A 47 -0.26 -2.62 17.89
C ASP A 47 0.22 -4.06 18.09
N GLN A 48 -0.61 -4.91 18.66
CA GLN A 48 -0.31 -6.33 18.82
C GLN A 48 -0.39 -7.05 17.48
N LEU A 49 -1.42 -6.76 16.67
CA LEU A 49 -1.54 -7.27 15.30
C LEU A 49 -0.38 -6.79 14.43
N LEU A 50 0.01 -5.53 14.56
CA LEU A 50 1.14 -4.94 13.84
C LEU A 50 2.46 -5.65 14.20
N ARG A 51 2.71 -5.93 15.48
CA ARG A 51 3.90 -6.69 15.93
C ARG A 51 3.90 -8.14 15.43
N ILE A 52 2.75 -8.79 15.41
CA ILE A 52 2.63 -10.15 14.86
C ILE A 52 2.88 -10.11 13.36
N ALA A 53 2.22 -9.20 12.66
CA ALA A 53 2.36 -9.06 11.22
C ALA A 53 3.79 -8.68 10.83
N SER A 54 4.44 -7.73 11.50
CA SER A 54 5.84 -7.39 11.23
C SER A 54 6.80 -8.54 11.55
N GLY A 55 6.51 -9.36 12.56
CA GLY A 55 7.25 -10.61 12.84
C GLY A 55 7.00 -11.72 11.81
N MET A 56 5.83 -11.74 11.17
CA MET A 56 5.46 -12.66 10.10
C MET A 56 5.82 -12.12 8.71
N LEU A 57 5.88 -10.80 8.54
CA LEU A 57 6.32 -10.10 7.34
C LEU A 57 7.83 -10.37 7.17
N ARG A 58 8.14 -11.48 6.54
CA ARG A 58 9.50 -11.74 6.09
C ARG A 58 9.75 -10.85 4.88
N GLU A 59 10.16 -9.60 5.11
CA GLU A 59 10.57 -8.66 4.06
C GLU A 59 11.49 -9.33 3.05
N ARG A 60 12.44 -10.12 3.55
CA ARG A 60 13.32 -10.97 2.73
C ARG A 60 12.53 -11.87 1.77
N GLN A 61 11.36 -12.35 2.15
CA GLN A 61 10.55 -13.24 1.33
C GLN A 61 9.94 -12.49 0.15
N TYR A 62 9.39 -11.29 0.36
CA TYR A 62 8.90 -10.44 -0.72
C TYR A 62 10.03 -10.04 -1.65
N ARG A 63 11.14 -9.56 -1.10
CA ARG A 63 12.32 -9.18 -1.87
C ARG A 63 12.84 -10.35 -2.73
N LEU A 64 12.88 -11.58 -2.19
CA LEU A 64 13.26 -12.78 -2.95
C LEU A 64 12.30 -13.09 -4.10
N VAL A 65 10.99 -12.87 -3.92
CA VAL A 65 10.00 -13.03 -5.00
C VAL A 65 10.32 -12.05 -6.13
N PHE A 66 10.52 -10.77 -5.83
CA PHE A 66 10.86 -9.77 -6.86
C PHE A 66 12.24 -10.06 -7.49
N LEU A 67 13.23 -10.43 -6.71
CA LEU A 67 14.55 -10.82 -7.24
C LEU A 67 14.49 -12.03 -8.19
N SER A 68 13.53 -12.93 -8.01
CA SER A 68 13.40 -14.14 -8.85
C SER A 68 12.48 -13.94 -10.05
N SER A 69 11.55 -12.98 -10.03
CA SER A 69 10.47 -12.85 -11.02
C SER A 69 10.30 -11.46 -11.63
N ALA A 70 11.09 -10.48 -11.20
CA ALA A 70 11.07 -9.12 -11.72
C ALA A 70 12.47 -8.67 -12.14
N VAL A 71 12.57 -7.57 -12.85
CA VAL A 71 13.85 -6.94 -13.24
C VAL A 71 14.21 -5.88 -12.20
N ARG A 72 15.35 -6.03 -11.54
CA ARG A 72 15.89 -4.97 -10.68
C ARG A 72 16.44 -3.84 -11.54
N VAL A 73 16.01 -2.63 -11.23
CA VAL A 73 16.43 -1.41 -11.94
C VAL A 73 17.83 -1.01 -11.49
N ASP A 74 18.72 -0.81 -12.44
CA ASP A 74 20.08 -0.28 -12.25
C ASP A 74 20.52 0.49 -13.50
N GLU A 75 21.76 0.94 -13.56
CA GLU A 75 22.31 1.68 -14.70
C GLU A 75 22.22 0.93 -16.03
N ARG A 76 22.16 -0.41 -16.00
CA ARG A 76 22.13 -1.28 -17.20
C ARG A 76 20.75 -1.77 -17.53
N GLN A 77 19.84 -1.82 -16.55
CA GLN A 77 18.48 -2.31 -16.66
C GLN A 77 17.50 -1.21 -16.29
N PHE A 78 16.68 -0.74 -17.24
CA PHE A 78 15.82 0.42 -17.07
C PHE A 78 16.59 1.65 -16.55
N GLY A 79 17.70 1.98 -17.23
CA GLY A 79 18.59 3.07 -16.85
C GLY A 79 17.90 4.44 -16.76
N ASP A 80 16.84 4.65 -17.55
CA ASP A 80 15.97 5.82 -17.48
C ASP A 80 15.24 5.92 -16.13
N LEU A 81 14.63 4.82 -15.65
CA LEU A 81 14.02 4.78 -14.31
C LEU A 81 15.06 4.93 -13.21
N HIS A 82 16.24 4.35 -13.41
CA HIS A 82 17.35 4.52 -12.47
C HIS A 82 17.73 5.99 -12.32
N ALA A 83 17.85 6.72 -13.42
CA ALA A 83 18.17 8.15 -13.41
C ALA A 83 17.05 8.97 -12.76
N LEU A 84 15.78 8.74 -13.17
CA LEU A 84 14.61 9.45 -12.62
C LEU A 84 14.47 9.25 -11.09
N LEU A 85 14.68 8.03 -10.60
CA LEU A 85 14.64 7.77 -9.16
C LEU A 85 15.77 8.51 -8.43
N GLY A 86 16.95 8.62 -9.06
CA GLY A 86 18.06 9.41 -8.55
C GLY A 86 17.71 10.90 -8.41
N GLU A 87 17.09 11.49 -9.44
CA GLU A 87 16.60 12.87 -9.41
C GLU A 87 15.56 13.09 -8.30
N VAL A 88 14.57 12.21 -8.20
CA VAL A 88 13.55 12.26 -7.14
C VAL A 88 14.18 12.24 -5.75
N CYS A 89 15.08 11.29 -5.51
CA CYS A 89 15.77 11.19 -4.23
C CYS A 89 16.64 12.41 -3.91
N ALA A 90 17.24 13.03 -4.93
CA ALA A 90 18.02 14.27 -4.77
C ALA A 90 17.12 15.46 -4.39
N VAL A 91 15.96 15.63 -5.06
CA VAL A 91 15.03 16.73 -4.77
C VAL A 91 14.40 16.58 -3.38
N LEU A 92 14.01 15.38 -2.97
CA LEU A 92 13.44 15.09 -1.64
C LEU A 92 14.51 14.83 -0.57
N ASP A 93 15.78 14.96 -0.91
CA ASP A 93 16.92 14.70 -0.03
C ASP A 93 16.83 13.38 0.72
N VAL A 94 16.54 12.29 0.00
CA VAL A 94 16.39 10.96 0.57
C VAL A 94 17.76 10.32 0.78
N ALA A 95 18.11 10.03 2.04
CA ALA A 95 19.43 9.52 2.42
C ALA A 95 19.72 8.12 1.85
N GLU A 96 18.74 7.22 1.88
CA GLU A 96 18.85 5.85 1.37
C GLU A 96 17.86 5.65 0.22
N ARG A 97 18.40 5.54 -0.98
CA ARG A 97 17.63 5.31 -2.18
C ARG A 97 16.98 3.92 -2.13
N PRO A 98 15.63 3.80 -2.26
CA PRO A 98 14.96 2.50 -2.28
C PRO A 98 15.37 1.70 -3.53
N GLU A 99 15.43 0.36 -3.42
CA GLU A 99 15.53 -0.49 -4.59
C GLU A 99 14.25 -0.37 -5.43
N LEU A 100 14.40 -0.45 -6.75
CA LEU A 100 13.29 -0.41 -7.70
C LEU A 100 13.29 -1.67 -8.55
N PHE A 101 12.10 -2.25 -8.73
CA PHE A 101 11.87 -3.42 -9.58
C PHE A 101 10.80 -3.10 -10.62
N VAL A 102 10.98 -3.64 -11.83
CA VAL A 102 9.93 -3.67 -12.86
C VAL A 102 9.43 -5.11 -12.99
N TYR A 103 8.13 -5.32 -12.81
CA TYR A 103 7.49 -6.63 -12.96
C TYR A 103 6.52 -6.67 -14.11
N ASN A 104 6.35 -7.85 -14.72
CA ASN A 104 5.48 -8.02 -15.88
C ASN A 104 4.02 -8.10 -15.45
N ASP A 105 3.30 -7.00 -15.61
CA ASP A 105 1.86 -6.91 -15.45
C ASP A 105 1.32 -5.81 -16.37
N PRO A 106 0.35 -6.12 -17.26
CA PRO A 106 -0.25 -5.12 -18.13
C PRO A 106 -1.13 -4.10 -17.40
N GLN A 107 -1.56 -4.39 -16.15
CA GLN A 107 -2.28 -3.42 -15.34
C GLN A 107 -1.32 -2.35 -14.80
N PRO A 108 -1.59 -1.05 -15.08
CA PRO A 108 -0.79 0.03 -14.51
C PRO A 108 -0.84 0.01 -12.98
N ASN A 109 0.32 -0.19 -12.36
CA ASN A 109 0.42 -0.23 -10.90
C ASN A 109 1.85 0.08 -10.45
N ALA A 110 1.97 0.76 -9.30
CA ALA A 110 3.18 0.88 -8.52
C ALA A 110 2.86 0.61 -7.05
N ILE A 111 3.84 0.15 -6.29
CA ILE A 111 3.67 -0.13 -4.87
C ILE A 111 5.01 -0.06 -4.14
N THR A 112 4.99 0.51 -2.95
CA THR A 112 6.12 0.51 -2.02
C THR A 112 5.90 -0.52 -0.93
N LEU A 113 6.81 -1.47 -0.80
CA LEU A 113 6.76 -2.59 0.13
C LEU A 113 8.00 -2.64 1.01
N GLY A 114 7.90 -3.31 2.15
CA GLY A 114 9.00 -3.52 3.09
C GLY A 114 8.70 -2.99 4.48
N VAL A 115 9.60 -3.25 5.42
CA VAL A 115 9.47 -2.82 6.82
C VAL A 115 10.69 -1.99 7.21
N ASP A 116 11.89 -2.58 7.13
CA ASP A 116 13.14 -1.94 7.53
C ASP A 116 13.85 -1.28 6.34
N GLN A 117 13.73 -1.86 5.15
CA GLN A 117 14.31 -1.35 3.90
C GLN A 117 13.24 -1.35 2.81
N PRO A 118 12.44 -0.28 2.71
CA PRO A 118 11.41 -0.18 1.67
C PRO A 118 11.97 -0.32 0.26
N PHE A 119 11.24 -0.99 -0.62
CA PHE A 119 11.54 -1.08 -2.03
C PHE A 119 10.29 -0.79 -2.86
N ILE A 120 10.49 -0.32 -4.07
CA ILE A 120 9.43 0.07 -5.00
C ILE A 120 9.31 -1.00 -6.08
N ALA A 121 8.09 -1.36 -6.44
CA ALA A 121 7.81 -2.22 -7.58
C ALA A 121 6.85 -1.53 -8.56
N LEU A 122 7.25 -1.44 -9.84
CA LEU A 122 6.51 -0.80 -10.91
C LEU A 122 6.10 -1.84 -11.94
N SER A 123 4.84 -1.84 -12.39
CA SER A 123 4.40 -2.73 -13.45
C SER A 123 4.87 -2.27 -14.83
N SER A 124 5.07 -3.24 -15.74
CA SER A 124 5.36 -2.93 -17.16
C SER A 124 4.25 -2.09 -17.80
N GLY A 125 2.98 -2.35 -17.43
CA GLY A 125 1.86 -1.57 -17.94
C GLY A 125 1.89 -0.10 -17.52
N LEU A 126 2.36 0.21 -16.31
CA LEU A 126 2.53 1.59 -15.87
C LEU A 126 3.71 2.27 -16.59
N TYR A 127 4.81 1.54 -16.76
CA TYR A 127 5.97 2.04 -17.52
C TYR A 127 5.58 2.40 -18.96
N GLU A 128 4.79 1.56 -19.62
CA GLU A 128 4.33 1.78 -20.99
C GLU A 128 3.29 2.89 -21.12
N LEU A 129 2.45 3.06 -20.09
CA LEU A 129 1.39 4.06 -20.07
C LEU A 129 1.93 5.49 -19.91
N THR A 130 3.07 5.65 -19.22
CA THR A 130 3.54 6.94 -18.73
C THR A 130 4.70 7.50 -19.56
N ASP A 131 4.77 8.82 -19.67
CA ASP A 131 5.93 9.55 -20.17
C ASP A 131 6.98 9.75 -19.04
N PRO A 132 8.18 10.30 -19.33
CA PRO A 132 9.22 10.49 -18.32
C PRO A 132 8.82 11.38 -17.14
N ASP A 133 8.04 12.45 -17.37
CA ASP A 133 7.64 13.38 -16.31
C ASP A 133 6.58 12.74 -15.40
N GLU A 134 5.65 12.01 -15.98
CA GLU A 134 4.66 11.20 -15.24
C GLU A 134 5.33 10.07 -14.46
N ARG A 135 6.35 9.40 -15.02
CA ARG A 135 7.16 8.40 -14.28
C ARG A 135 7.88 9.00 -13.10
N ARG A 136 8.44 10.22 -13.27
CA ARG A 136 9.06 10.97 -12.17
C ARG A 136 8.05 11.22 -11.06
N PHE A 137 6.84 11.66 -11.42
CA PHE A 137 5.74 11.85 -10.47
C PHE A 137 5.40 10.56 -9.71
N VAL A 138 5.25 9.44 -10.42
CA VAL A 138 4.96 8.13 -9.81
C VAL A 138 6.09 7.68 -8.89
N LEU A 139 7.34 7.78 -9.33
CA LEU A 139 8.48 7.40 -8.49
C LEU A 139 8.56 8.26 -7.24
N ALA A 140 8.27 9.54 -7.34
CA ALA A 140 8.22 10.46 -6.20
C ALA A 140 7.05 10.15 -5.25
N HIS A 141 5.89 9.76 -5.78
CA HIS A 141 4.76 9.28 -5.02
C HIS A 141 5.15 8.04 -4.18
N GLU A 142 5.80 7.07 -4.80
CA GLU A 142 6.25 5.85 -4.11
C GLU A 142 7.37 6.14 -3.08
N VAL A 143 8.30 7.04 -3.40
CA VAL A 143 9.32 7.52 -2.45
C VAL A 143 8.64 8.23 -1.26
N GLY A 144 7.59 9.01 -1.51
CA GLY A 144 6.76 9.61 -0.45
C GLY A 144 6.17 8.56 0.49
N HIS A 145 5.68 7.45 -0.03
CA HIS A 145 5.21 6.33 0.79
C HIS A 145 6.34 5.71 1.62
N ALA A 146 7.54 5.57 1.06
CA ALA A 146 8.69 5.08 1.82
C ALA A 146 9.06 6.03 2.96
N MET A 147 9.13 7.34 2.69
CA MET A 147 9.47 8.37 3.67
C MET A 147 8.45 8.47 4.82
N SER A 148 7.16 8.29 4.52
CA SER A 148 6.05 8.33 5.51
C SER A 148 5.87 7.00 6.28
N GLY A 149 6.70 5.98 6.02
CA GLY A 149 6.58 4.66 6.66
C GLY A 149 5.32 3.89 6.25
N HIS A 150 4.68 4.25 5.14
CA HIS A 150 3.47 3.60 4.63
C HIS A 150 3.73 2.18 4.14
N ALA A 151 4.97 1.86 3.73
CA ALA A 151 5.39 0.55 3.24
C ALA A 151 5.03 -0.60 4.19
N LEU A 152 5.16 -0.38 5.51
CA LEU A 152 4.78 -1.34 6.54
C LEU A 152 3.28 -1.70 6.45
N TYR A 153 2.41 -0.69 6.36
CA TYR A 153 0.95 -0.88 6.35
C TYR A 153 0.45 -1.44 5.01
N GLN A 154 1.09 -1.05 3.91
CA GLN A 154 0.84 -1.63 2.58
C GLN A 154 1.24 -3.11 2.54
N SER A 155 2.38 -3.47 3.11
CA SER A 155 2.82 -4.85 3.26
C SER A 155 1.86 -5.66 4.15
N LEU A 156 1.38 -5.07 5.25
CA LEU A 156 0.37 -5.66 6.11
C LEU A 156 -0.95 -5.91 5.35
N LEU A 157 -1.40 -4.94 4.57
CA LEU A 157 -2.61 -5.06 3.76
C LEU A 157 -2.52 -6.22 2.77
N LEU A 158 -1.40 -6.32 2.06
CA LEU A 158 -1.13 -7.43 1.13
C LEU A 158 -1.16 -8.79 1.84
N HIS A 159 -0.58 -8.88 3.03
CA HIS A 159 -0.62 -10.09 3.86
C HIS A 159 -2.03 -10.46 4.30
N LEU A 160 -2.84 -9.47 4.70
CA LEU A 160 -4.22 -9.69 5.10
C LEU A 160 -5.09 -10.22 3.96
N VAL A 161 -4.90 -9.71 2.73
CA VAL A 161 -5.58 -10.23 1.54
C VAL A 161 -5.30 -11.72 1.36
N ASN A 162 -4.03 -12.11 1.44
CA ASN A 162 -3.63 -13.51 1.32
C ASN A 162 -4.17 -14.37 2.46
N LEU A 163 -4.17 -13.86 3.69
CA LEU A 163 -4.68 -14.56 4.86
C LEU A 163 -6.20 -14.73 4.80
N ILE A 164 -6.95 -13.69 4.44
CA ILE A 164 -8.40 -13.76 4.26
C ILE A 164 -8.77 -14.78 3.19
N GLY A 165 -8.02 -14.84 2.09
CA GLY A 165 -8.18 -15.87 1.05
C GLY A 165 -7.98 -17.29 1.57
N ALA A 166 -7.01 -17.49 2.46
CA ALA A 166 -6.69 -18.80 3.02
C ALA A 166 -7.67 -19.29 4.10
N ILE A 167 -8.24 -18.37 4.93
CA ILE A 167 -9.07 -18.70 6.10
C ILE A 167 -10.50 -18.15 6.00
N GLY A 168 -10.89 -17.58 4.87
CA GLY A 168 -12.19 -16.90 4.66
C GLY A 168 -13.42 -17.79 4.84
N TRP A 169 -13.23 -19.12 4.93
CA TRP A 169 -14.28 -20.09 5.24
C TRP A 169 -14.60 -20.23 6.75
N LEU A 170 -13.78 -19.65 7.66
CA LEU A 170 -14.00 -19.66 9.11
C LEU A 170 -14.95 -18.52 9.55
N PRO A 171 -16.13 -18.82 10.14
CA PRO A 171 -17.16 -17.79 10.37
C PRO A 171 -16.78 -16.70 11.38
N VAL A 172 -16.06 -17.03 12.44
CA VAL A 172 -15.86 -16.14 13.60
C VAL A 172 -14.58 -15.32 13.51
N GLY A 173 -13.48 -15.87 12.97
CA GLY A 173 -12.21 -15.15 12.80
C GLY A 173 -12.22 -14.17 11.62
N ALA A 174 -13.09 -14.41 10.63
CA ALA A 174 -13.16 -13.62 9.40
C ALA A 174 -13.67 -12.18 9.60
N LEU A 175 -14.56 -11.93 10.58
CA LEU A 175 -15.14 -10.60 10.80
C LEU A 175 -14.11 -9.60 11.31
N GLY A 176 -13.27 -9.97 12.26
CA GLY A 176 -12.21 -9.09 12.78
C GLY A 176 -11.16 -8.75 11.72
N LEU A 177 -10.73 -9.76 10.93
CA LEU A 177 -9.78 -9.55 9.83
C LEU A 177 -10.36 -8.69 8.71
N ARG A 178 -11.64 -8.87 8.36
CA ARG A 178 -12.33 -8.05 7.35
C ARG A 178 -12.46 -6.60 7.80
N ALA A 179 -12.72 -6.35 9.09
CA ALA A 179 -12.78 -5.01 9.63
C ALA A 179 -11.42 -4.32 9.62
N LEU A 180 -10.36 -5.04 10.01
CA LEU A 180 -8.98 -4.54 9.92
C LEU A 180 -8.61 -4.26 8.46
N TYR A 181 -8.95 -5.16 7.55
CA TYR A 181 -8.77 -4.96 6.12
C TYR A 181 -9.47 -3.69 5.62
N ALA A 182 -10.75 -3.50 6.00
CA ALA A 182 -11.52 -2.33 5.62
C ALA A 182 -10.90 -1.03 6.19
N ALA A 183 -10.43 -1.04 7.42
CA ALA A 183 -9.76 0.11 8.05
C ALA A 183 -8.44 0.45 7.36
N LEU A 184 -7.62 -0.56 7.02
CA LEU A 184 -6.37 -0.39 6.27
C LEU A 184 -6.62 0.11 4.85
N ARG A 185 -7.67 -0.38 4.18
CA ARG A 185 -8.06 0.11 2.85
C ARG A 185 -8.53 1.56 2.89
N GLU A 186 -9.30 1.93 3.93
CA GLU A 186 -9.71 3.33 4.13
C GLU A 186 -8.52 4.24 4.40
N TRP A 187 -7.58 3.80 5.24
CA TRP A 187 -6.34 4.52 5.45
C TRP A 187 -5.53 4.63 4.15
N GLN A 188 -5.34 3.53 3.40
CA GLN A 188 -4.58 3.52 2.15
C GLN A 188 -5.08 4.59 1.17
N ARG A 189 -6.42 4.72 1.00
CA ARG A 189 -6.99 5.77 0.14
C ARG A 189 -6.56 7.18 0.52
N LYS A 190 -6.36 7.44 1.81
CA LYS A 190 -5.92 8.74 2.31
C LYS A 190 -4.42 8.92 2.20
N ALA A 191 -3.67 7.82 2.34
CA ALA A 191 -2.23 7.78 2.14
C ALA A 191 -1.84 8.10 0.67
N GLU A 192 -2.69 7.75 -0.31
CA GLU A 192 -2.48 8.14 -1.71
C GLU A 192 -2.38 9.67 -1.89
N LEU A 193 -3.13 10.45 -1.10
CA LEU A 193 -3.06 11.92 -1.14
C LEU A 193 -1.71 12.44 -0.65
N SER A 194 -1.10 11.76 0.32
CA SER A 194 0.26 12.08 0.78
C SER A 194 1.30 11.75 -0.29
N GLY A 195 1.16 10.59 -0.96
CA GLY A 195 2.00 10.21 -2.09
C GLY A 195 1.92 11.24 -3.24
N ASP A 196 0.71 11.70 -3.59
CA ASP A 196 0.51 12.72 -4.62
C ASP A 196 1.19 14.05 -4.28
N ARG A 197 1.14 14.47 -3.02
CA ARG A 197 1.85 15.67 -2.55
C ARG A 197 3.36 15.51 -2.65
N ALA A 198 3.92 14.35 -2.28
CA ALA A 198 5.33 14.04 -2.49
C ALA A 198 5.69 14.03 -3.98
N GLY A 199 4.81 13.47 -4.83
CA GLY A 199 4.93 13.51 -6.28
C GLY A 199 5.07 14.93 -6.81
N LEU A 200 4.18 15.82 -6.39
CA LEU A 200 4.21 17.23 -6.81
C LEU A 200 5.44 17.98 -6.27
N LEU A 201 5.86 17.73 -5.02
CA LEU A 201 7.07 18.37 -4.46
C LEU A 201 8.33 17.99 -5.23
N ALA A 202 8.47 16.73 -5.63
CA ALA A 202 9.66 16.28 -6.34
C ALA A 202 9.65 16.68 -7.81
N THR A 203 8.48 16.75 -8.46
CA THR A 203 8.38 17.16 -9.86
C THR A 203 8.30 18.67 -10.03
N GLN A 204 7.63 19.35 -9.10
CA GLN A 204 7.23 20.76 -9.19
C GLN A 204 6.46 21.05 -10.49
N ASP A 205 5.79 20.02 -11.00
CA ASP A 205 5.00 20.00 -12.24
C ASP A 205 3.60 19.42 -11.94
N LEU A 206 2.63 20.32 -11.80
CA LEU A 206 1.22 19.94 -11.56
C LEU A 206 0.63 19.19 -12.76
N ASP A 207 1.01 19.60 -13.98
CA ASP A 207 0.44 19.01 -15.20
C ASP A 207 0.83 17.54 -15.34
N ALA A 208 2.07 17.16 -14.96
CA ALA A 208 2.48 15.76 -14.93
C ALA A 208 1.62 14.94 -13.96
N GLY A 209 1.34 15.47 -12.76
CA GLY A 209 0.47 14.83 -11.78
C GLY A 209 -0.97 14.68 -12.26
N LEU A 210 -1.54 15.72 -12.89
CA LEU A 210 -2.89 15.67 -13.45
C LEU A 210 -2.98 14.70 -14.63
N ARG A 211 -2.02 14.72 -15.56
CA ARG A 211 -1.97 13.75 -16.66
C ARG A 211 -1.88 12.31 -16.13
N MET A 212 -1.07 12.08 -15.10
CA MET A 212 -0.94 10.76 -14.49
C MET A 212 -2.29 10.29 -13.92
N THR A 213 -3.00 11.12 -13.14
CA THR A 213 -4.30 10.75 -12.57
C THR A 213 -5.36 10.51 -13.65
N MET A 214 -5.36 11.31 -14.73
CA MET A 214 -6.25 11.10 -15.88
C MET A 214 -5.95 9.78 -16.60
N LYS A 215 -4.67 9.42 -16.78
CA LYS A 215 -4.27 8.14 -17.38
C LYS A 215 -4.67 6.94 -16.52
N LEU A 216 -4.57 7.04 -15.20
CA LEU A 216 -5.06 6.01 -14.29
C LEU A 216 -6.59 5.80 -14.39
N ALA A 217 -7.34 6.86 -14.67
CA ALA A 217 -8.80 6.80 -14.84
C ALA A 217 -9.23 6.31 -16.22
N GLY A 218 -8.63 6.85 -17.29
CA GLY A 218 -9.13 6.72 -18.66
C GLY A 218 -8.15 6.08 -19.65
N GLY A 219 -6.95 5.69 -19.21
CA GLY A 219 -5.92 5.11 -20.09
C GLY A 219 -5.13 6.17 -20.87
N ALA A 220 -4.46 5.74 -21.94
CA ALA A 220 -3.46 6.56 -22.65
C ALA A 220 -4.02 7.74 -23.46
N HIS A 221 -5.34 7.78 -23.71
CA HIS A 221 -5.96 8.72 -24.65
C HIS A 221 -6.28 10.08 -24.01
N LEU A 222 -5.26 10.82 -23.57
CA LEU A 222 -5.42 12.14 -22.95
C LEU A 222 -6.08 13.17 -23.89
N ASP A 223 -5.94 13.01 -25.21
CA ASP A 223 -6.61 13.82 -26.22
C ASP A 223 -8.16 13.74 -26.19
N ARG A 224 -8.68 12.77 -25.44
CA ARG A 224 -10.11 12.55 -25.21
C ARG A 224 -10.61 12.99 -23.85
N ILE A 225 -9.72 13.49 -22.98
CA ILE A 225 -10.04 13.86 -21.61
C ILE A 225 -9.81 15.36 -21.45
N ASP A 226 -10.86 16.07 -21.10
CA ASP A 226 -10.77 17.49 -20.74
C ASP A 226 -10.45 17.63 -19.25
N VAL A 227 -9.39 18.39 -18.92
CA VAL A 227 -8.87 18.53 -17.55
C VAL A 227 -9.91 19.17 -16.64
N ASP A 228 -10.57 20.24 -17.10
CA ASP A 228 -11.55 20.98 -16.29
C ASP A 228 -12.79 20.11 -16.02
N ALA A 229 -13.24 19.37 -17.03
CA ALA A 229 -14.34 18.43 -16.88
C ALA A 229 -13.96 17.28 -15.92
N PHE A 230 -12.73 16.80 -15.96
CA PHE A 230 -12.24 15.75 -15.06
C PHE A 230 -12.16 16.23 -13.60
N LEU A 231 -11.65 17.42 -13.38
CA LEU A 231 -11.64 18.07 -12.06
C LEU A 231 -13.07 18.28 -11.56
N LYS A 232 -13.96 18.79 -12.41
CA LYS A 232 -15.39 18.97 -12.06
C LYS A 232 -16.06 17.65 -11.66
N GLN A 233 -15.75 16.55 -12.35
CA GLN A 233 -16.24 15.21 -11.99
C GLN A 233 -15.80 14.81 -10.57
N GLY A 234 -14.56 15.11 -10.19
CA GLY A 234 -14.04 14.85 -8.84
C GLY A 234 -14.79 15.67 -7.78
N GLU A 235 -15.03 16.95 -8.04
CA GLU A 235 -15.83 17.82 -7.16
C GLU A 235 -17.27 17.33 -7.00
N ASP A 236 -17.92 16.92 -8.10
CA ASP A 236 -19.28 16.38 -8.08
C ASP A 236 -19.34 15.09 -7.25
N TYR A 237 -18.29 14.25 -7.34
CA TYR A 237 -18.18 13.06 -6.49
C TYR A 237 -18.04 13.41 -5.00
N GLU A 238 -17.25 14.41 -4.65
CA GLU A 238 -17.13 14.89 -3.26
C GLU A 238 -18.46 15.47 -2.74
N ALA A 239 -19.14 16.24 -3.56
CA ALA A 239 -20.43 16.85 -3.22
C ALA A 239 -21.56 15.83 -3.08
N SER A 240 -21.45 14.64 -3.69
CA SER A 240 -22.43 13.56 -3.58
C SER A 240 -22.35 12.88 -2.20
N GLY A 241 -22.87 13.53 -1.17
CA GLY A 241 -22.74 13.16 0.24
C GLY A 241 -23.87 12.34 0.85
N ASP A 242 -24.71 11.63 0.06
CA ASP A 242 -25.83 10.87 0.61
C ASP A 242 -25.34 9.56 1.28
N LEU A 243 -25.95 9.20 2.44
CA LEU A 243 -25.60 8.03 3.24
C LEU A 243 -25.67 6.70 2.46
N ARG A 244 -26.54 6.63 1.45
CA ARG A 244 -26.63 5.47 0.54
C ARG A 244 -25.42 5.37 -0.37
N ASP A 245 -24.88 6.49 -0.80
CA ASP A 245 -23.69 6.56 -1.64
C ASP A 245 -22.42 6.19 -0.87
N GLY A 246 -22.36 6.45 0.44
CA GLY A 246 -21.24 6.04 1.31
C GLY A 246 -21.01 4.52 1.32
N VAL A 247 -22.10 3.74 1.42
CA VAL A 247 -22.01 2.27 1.36
C VAL A 247 -21.62 1.78 -0.03
N LEU A 248 -22.21 2.38 -1.09
CA LEU A 248 -21.87 2.05 -2.48
C LEU A 248 -20.42 2.47 -2.81
N LYS A 249 -19.98 3.63 -2.34
CA LYS A 249 -18.60 4.11 -2.45
C LYS A 249 -17.62 3.12 -1.83
N LEU A 250 -17.92 2.56 -0.67
CA LEU A 250 -17.08 1.55 -0.02
C LEU A 250 -17.05 0.23 -0.78
N LEU A 251 -18.21 -0.30 -1.21
CA LEU A 251 -18.30 -1.58 -1.93
C LEU A 251 -17.60 -1.52 -3.30
N ASN A 252 -17.63 -0.38 -3.98
CA ASN A 252 -16.96 -0.20 -5.27
C ASN A 252 -15.44 -0.08 -5.14
N THR A 253 -14.92 0.32 -3.98
CA THR A 253 -13.49 0.54 -3.76
C THR A 253 -12.71 -0.72 -3.37
N GLU A 254 -13.40 -1.81 -3.04
CA GLU A 254 -12.72 -3.09 -2.70
C GLU A 254 -11.90 -3.67 -3.86
N ARG A 255 -12.17 -3.27 -5.11
CA ARG A 255 -11.57 -3.84 -6.33
C ARG A 255 -10.49 -2.97 -6.98
N SER A 256 -10.30 -1.73 -6.53
CA SER A 256 -9.32 -0.81 -7.13
C SER A 256 -8.07 -0.66 -6.26
N THR A 257 -6.90 -0.80 -6.86
CA THR A 257 -5.60 -0.59 -6.20
C THR A 257 -5.33 0.90 -5.96
N HIS A 258 -5.73 1.77 -6.90
CA HIS A 258 -5.60 3.22 -6.82
C HIS A 258 -6.97 3.86 -7.06
N PRO A 259 -7.85 3.91 -6.02
CA PRO A 259 -9.19 4.46 -6.19
C PRO A 259 -9.17 5.99 -6.30
N PHE A 260 -10.22 6.51 -6.95
CA PHE A 260 -10.55 7.94 -6.95
C PHE A 260 -9.60 8.87 -7.71
N ALA A 261 -9.11 8.47 -8.87
CA ALA A 261 -8.22 9.30 -9.66
C ALA A 261 -8.74 10.74 -9.85
N ALA A 262 -10.05 10.95 -10.09
CA ALA A 262 -10.63 12.28 -10.21
C ALA A 262 -10.58 13.08 -8.88
N VAL A 263 -10.83 12.43 -7.74
CA VAL A 263 -10.71 13.07 -6.41
C VAL A 263 -9.27 13.42 -6.10
N ARG A 264 -8.32 12.52 -6.41
CA ARG A 264 -6.89 12.77 -6.25
C ARG A 264 -6.44 13.97 -7.08
N ALA A 265 -6.91 14.08 -8.34
CA ALA A 265 -6.62 15.23 -9.18
C ALA A 265 -7.14 16.56 -8.57
N VAL A 266 -8.36 16.57 -8.03
CA VAL A 266 -8.93 17.74 -7.35
C VAL A 266 -8.12 18.14 -6.13
N GLU A 267 -7.79 17.17 -5.26
CA GLU A 267 -7.00 17.43 -4.04
C GLU A 267 -5.58 17.91 -4.37
N LEU A 268 -4.93 17.32 -5.40
CA LEU A 268 -3.62 17.74 -5.87
C LEU A 268 -3.66 19.17 -6.43
N ASN A 269 -4.66 19.48 -7.26
CA ASN A 269 -4.84 20.82 -7.83
C ASN A 269 -5.08 21.88 -6.74
N ARG A 270 -5.90 21.58 -5.74
CA ARG A 270 -6.14 22.47 -4.60
C ARG A 270 -4.90 22.71 -3.79
N TRP A 271 -4.13 21.65 -3.52
CA TRP A 271 -2.90 21.78 -2.75
C TRP A 271 -1.83 22.57 -3.49
N ALA A 272 -1.68 22.35 -4.80
CA ALA A 272 -0.75 23.13 -5.64
C ALA A 272 -1.05 24.66 -5.61
N ALA A 273 -2.33 25.02 -5.48
CA ALA A 273 -2.75 26.42 -5.36
C ALA A 273 -2.68 26.97 -3.91
N SER A 274 -2.34 26.13 -2.92
CA SER A 274 -2.34 26.53 -1.51
C SER A 274 -1.10 27.32 -1.09
N ASP A 275 -1.24 28.05 0.01
CA ASP A 275 -0.10 28.71 0.66
C ASP A 275 0.88 27.67 1.24
N GLU A 276 0.39 26.53 1.72
CA GLU A 276 1.21 25.43 2.26
C GLU A 276 2.24 24.95 1.25
N TYR A 277 1.82 24.65 0.01
CA TYR A 277 2.74 24.23 -1.05
C TYR A 277 3.79 25.31 -1.38
N ARG A 278 3.35 26.58 -1.50
CA ARG A 278 4.27 27.69 -1.76
C ARG A 278 5.28 27.89 -0.64
N THR A 279 4.85 27.80 0.60
CA THR A 279 5.69 27.93 1.80
C THR A 279 6.78 26.87 1.83
N ILE A 280 6.45 25.62 1.48
CA ILE A 280 7.44 24.53 1.36
C ILE A 280 8.50 24.87 0.32
N LEU A 281 8.11 25.36 -0.84
CA LEU A 281 9.06 25.72 -1.90
C LEU A 281 9.95 26.94 -1.57
N THR A 282 9.57 27.74 -0.59
CA THR A 282 10.41 28.85 -0.07
C THR A 282 11.33 28.43 1.08
N GLY A 283 11.36 27.13 1.44
CA GLY A 283 12.26 26.58 2.46
C GLY A 283 11.69 26.53 3.88
N ASP A 284 10.42 26.87 4.09
CA ASP A 284 9.75 26.79 5.40
C ASP A 284 8.90 25.52 5.48
N TYR A 285 9.50 24.47 6.03
CA TYR A 285 8.86 23.15 6.21
C TYR A 285 9.48 22.37 7.38
N PRO A 286 8.78 21.39 7.97
CA PRO A 286 9.34 20.51 8.98
C PRO A 286 10.55 19.73 8.49
N HIS A 287 11.62 19.71 9.29
CA HIS A 287 12.83 18.93 8.99
C HIS A 287 12.82 17.57 9.70
N ARG A 288 13.50 16.58 9.13
CA ARG A 288 13.64 15.22 9.69
C ARG A 288 14.31 15.21 11.06
N ASP A 289 15.26 16.11 11.29
CA ASP A 289 15.97 16.21 12.56
C ASP A 289 15.03 16.57 13.71
N ASP A 290 13.91 17.23 13.42
CA ASP A 290 12.89 17.61 14.39
C ASP A 290 11.86 16.49 14.67
N ASP A 291 11.84 15.41 13.89
CA ASP A 291 10.86 14.35 14.03
C ASP A 291 10.98 13.60 15.36
N HIS A 292 12.18 13.47 15.91
CA HIS A 292 12.41 12.87 17.23
C HIS A 292 11.89 13.73 18.38
N ALA A 293 11.83 15.04 18.23
CA ALA A 293 11.32 15.99 19.24
C ALA A 293 9.78 16.11 19.16
N ALA A 294 9.17 15.76 18.04
CA ALA A 294 7.72 15.78 17.82
C ALA A 294 7.05 14.53 18.39
N SER A 295 7.35 14.16 19.65
CA SER A 295 6.53 13.18 20.37
C SER A 295 5.07 13.60 20.29
N PHE A 296 4.18 12.64 20.09
CA PHE A 296 2.71 12.74 20.04
C PHE A 296 2.17 13.97 20.77
N THR A 297 2.12 15.10 20.07
CA THR A 297 1.72 16.38 20.68
C THR A 297 0.24 16.32 21.00
N ASP A 298 -0.16 17.12 21.99
CA ASP A 298 -1.57 17.26 22.42
C ASP A 298 -2.51 17.54 21.24
N ALA A 299 -2.03 18.23 20.20
CA ALA A 299 -2.76 18.47 18.95
C ALA A 299 -3.13 17.16 18.20
N MET A 300 -2.27 16.15 18.18
CA MET A 300 -2.60 14.83 17.58
C MET A 300 -3.58 14.06 18.46
N ARG A 301 -3.49 14.20 19.80
CA ARG A 301 -4.47 13.63 20.72
C ARG A 301 -5.83 14.33 20.59
N ASP A 302 -5.85 15.62 20.34
CA ASP A 302 -7.08 16.38 20.13
C ASP A 302 -7.71 16.05 18.78
N ALA A 303 -6.91 15.89 17.71
CA ALA A 303 -7.38 15.42 16.41
C ALA A 303 -7.94 13.99 16.50
N ALA A 304 -7.27 13.10 17.21
CA ALA A 304 -7.75 11.73 17.46
C ALA A 304 -9.06 11.74 18.28
N ARG A 305 -9.18 12.59 19.27
CA ARG A 305 -10.42 12.78 20.07
C ARG A 305 -11.55 13.35 19.22
N ALA A 306 -11.28 14.35 18.40
CA ALA A 306 -12.27 14.95 17.50
C ALA A 306 -12.73 13.96 16.42
N TYR A 307 -11.83 13.12 15.91
CA TYR A 307 -12.17 12.05 14.96
C TYR A 307 -12.98 10.94 15.62
N LYS A 308 -12.58 10.49 16.82
CA LYS A 308 -13.35 9.53 17.62
C LYS A 308 -14.75 10.06 17.91
N LYS A 309 -14.89 11.34 18.29
CA LYS A 309 -16.20 11.97 18.50
C LYS A 309 -17.04 11.97 17.22
N ARG A 310 -16.46 12.28 16.06
CA ARG A 310 -17.15 12.19 14.76
C ARG A 310 -17.57 10.76 14.41
N ILE A 311 -16.74 9.78 14.72
CA ILE A 311 -17.07 8.35 14.56
C ILE A 311 -18.22 7.98 15.50
N ASP A 312 -18.18 8.41 16.77
CA ASP A 312 -19.22 8.10 17.74
C ASP A 312 -20.56 8.80 17.42
N GLU A 313 -20.53 9.97 16.82
CA GLU A 313 -21.70 10.74 16.38
C GLU A 313 -22.18 10.36 14.97
N SER A 314 -21.38 9.62 14.19
CA SER A 314 -21.75 9.20 12.84
C SER A 314 -22.87 8.17 12.85
N LYS A 315 -23.89 8.44 12.03
CA LYS A 315 -24.99 7.50 11.73
C LYS A 315 -24.63 6.53 10.60
N ASP A 316 -23.38 6.53 10.11
CA ASP A 316 -22.91 5.64 9.08
C ASP A 316 -22.94 4.20 9.58
N PRO A 317 -23.60 3.25 8.90
CA PRO A 317 -23.67 1.84 9.29
C PRO A 317 -22.31 1.18 9.39
N LEU A 318 -21.30 1.66 8.64
CA LEU A 318 -19.92 1.17 8.69
C LEU A 318 -19.17 1.66 9.91
N VAL A 319 -19.36 2.93 10.27
CA VAL A 319 -18.84 3.48 11.52
C VAL A 319 -19.51 2.78 12.70
N GLY A 320 -20.81 2.45 12.60
CA GLY A 320 -21.53 1.59 13.54
C GLY A 320 -20.94 0.18 13.62
N ALA A 321 -20.58 -0.42 12.49
CA ALA A 321 -19.93 -1.73 12.43
C ALA A 321 -18.52 -1.68 13.04
N VAL A 322 -17.71 -0.68 12.73
CA VAL A 322 -16.37 -0.46 13.34
C VAL A 322 -16.49 -0.22 14.84
N ARG A 323 -17.48 0.55 15.29
CA ARG A 323 -17.75 0.78 16.72
C ARG A 323 -18.16 -0.49 17.45
N ASN A 324 -19.03 -1.31 16.86
CA ASN A 324 -19.47 -2.60 17.43
C ASN A 324 -18.36 -3.65 17.38
N LEU A 325 -17.41 -3.54 16.44
CA LEU A 325 -16.22 -4.37 16.35
C LEU A 325 -15.19 -4.02 17.41
N SER A 326 -15.06 -2.75 17.82
CA SER A 326 -14.13 -2.37 18.91
C SER A 326 -14.48 -3.06 20.25
N THR A 327 -15.75 -3.40 20.45
CA THR A 327 -16.21 -4.21 21.60
C THR A 327 -16.06 -5.73 21.39
N SER A 328 -16.04 -6.19 20.12
CA SER A 328 -15.91 -7.61 19.78
C SER A 328 -14.48 -8.03 19.45
N VAL A 329 -13.61 -7.10 19.05
CA VAL A 329 -12.21 -7.35 18.67
C VAL A 329 -11.35 -7.74 19.88
N GLY A 330 -11.68 -7.25 21.10
CA GLY A 330 -10.99 -7.69 22.30
C GLY A 330 -11.08 -9.23 22.49
N SER A 331 -12.26 -9.80 22.35
CA SER A 331 -12.47 -11.24 22.50
C SER A 331 -12.10 -12.06 21.25
N ALA A 332 -12.20 -11.47 20.05
CA ALA A 332 -11.80 -12.13 18.81
C ALA A 332 -10.28 -12.10 18.58
N ALA A 333 -9.61 -11.02 19.01
CA ALA A 333 -8.15 -10.93 18.95
C ALA A 333 -7.49 -11.99 19.85
N ASP A 334 -8.05 -12.23 21.05
CA ASP A 334 -7.57 -13.28 21.96
C ASP A 334 -7.75 -14.67 21.35
N GLY A 335 -8.85 -14.94 20.65
CA GLY A 335 -9.11 -16.21 19.97
C GLY A 335 -8.21 -16.45 18.76
N ILE A 336 -7.92 -15.40 17.97
CA ILE A 336 -7.00 -15.45 16.83
C ILE A 336 -5.56 -15.61 17.34
N PHE A 337 -5.21 -14.92 18.41
CA PHE A 337 -3.89 -14.99 19.03
C PHE A 337 -3.60 -16.41 19.56
N ASP A 338 -4.57 -17.03 20.21
CA ASP A 338 -4.48 -18.39 20.74
C ASP A 338 -4.37 -19.42 19.60
N TRP A 339 -5.07 -19.21 18.48
CA TRP A 339 -4.99 -20.07 17.31
C TRP A 339 -3.64 -19.94 16.59
N ILE A 340 -3.15 -18.69 16.32
CA ILE A 340 -1.86 -18.43 15.69
C ILE A 340 -0.73 -18.95 16.59
N SER A 341 -0.82 -18.74 17.90
CA SER A 341 0.18 -19.21 18.87
C SER A 341 0.20 -20.73 18.98
N ARG A 342 -0.91 -21.41 18.77
CA ARG A 342 -0.98 -22.88 18.69
C ARG A 342 -0.39 -23.39 17.39
N GLN A 343 -0.67 -22.74 16.25
CA GLN A 343 -0.13 -23.13 14.95
C GLN A 343 1.41 -22.91 14.90
N ALA A 344 1.91 -21.81 15.49
CA ALA A 344 3.34 -21.53 15.57
C ALA A 344 4.08 -22.50 16.51
N ARG A 345 3.41 -23.02 17.55
CA ARG A 345 3.94 -24.04 18.47
C ARG A 345 3.74 -25.47 17.97
N GLY A 346 2.75 -25.73 17.10
CA GLY A 346 2.49 -27.03 16.51
C GLY A 346 3.39 -27.41 15.34
N GLY A 347 4.26 -26.49 14.86
CA GLY A 347 5.22 -26.75 13.80
C GLY A 347 6.54 -27.40 14.23
N VAL A 348 6.69 -27.77 15.50
CA VAL A 348 7.83 -28.54 16.03
C VAL A 348 7.25 -29.72 16.81
N GLN A 349 6.62 -30.65 16.11
CA GLN A 349 6.50 -32.01 16.61
C GLN A 349 7.36 -32.92 15.75
N ASP A 350 8.39 -33.37 16.43
CA ASP A 350 9.26 -34.46 16.18
C ASP A 350 8.51 -35.61 15.49
N THR A 351 8.77 -35.84 14.21
CA THR A 351 8.36 -37.06 13.53
C THR A 351 9.38 -38.15 13.89
N THR A 352 9.36 -38.62 15.12
CA THR A 352 9.85 -39.95 15.41
C THR A 352 8.84 -40.93 14.85
N HIS A 353 9.18 -41.52 13.72
CA HIS A 353 8.48 -42.68 13.18
C HIS A 353 8.42 -43.77 14.24
N PRO A 354 7.26 -44.35 14.54
CA PRO A 354 7.24 -45.69 15.16
C PRO A 354 7.69 -46.68 14.09
N GLU A 355 8.70 -47.50 14.44
CA GLU A 355 9.05 -48.67 13.67
C GLU A 355 7.83 -49.56 13.51
N PRO A 356 7.57 -50.16 12.32
CA PRO A 356 6.53 -51.15 12.16
C PRO A 356 6.94 -52.46 12.80
N ASP A 357 6.14 -52.93 13.74
CA ASP A 357 6.20 -54.29 14.29
C ASP A 357 6.18 -55.31 13.17
N SER A 358 7.12 -56.23 13.23
CA SER A 358 7.20 -57.42 12.37
C SER A 358 5.99 -58.32 12.62
N PRO A 359 5.26 -58.76 11.59
CA PRO A 359 4.35 -59.90 11.76
C PRO A 359 5.13 -61.19 11.53
N ALA A 360 4.88 -62.13 12.46
CA ALA A 360 5.30 -63.51 12.44
C ALA A 360 4.73 -64.30 11.27
N ASP A 361 5.51 -65.33 10.88
CA ASP A 361 5.26 -66.40 9.97
C ASP A 361 3.81 -66.90 9.88
N GLU A 362 3.31 -67.00 8.68
CA GLU A 362 2.48 -68.16 8.25
C GLU A 362 2.64 -68.35 6.72
N ALA A 363 2.98 -69.57 6.34
CA ALA A 363 3.22 -70.09 4.99
C ALA A 363 1.99 -70.74 4.37
N PRO A 364 2.00 -71.37 3.21
CA PRO A 364 1.33 -70.90 1.99
C PRO A 364 0.17 -71.81 1.54
N ALA A 365 -0.70 -71.34 0.65
CA ALA A 365 -1.55 -72.22 -0.17
C ALA A 365 -1.87 -71.61 -1.54
N ASP A 366 -1.39 -72.33 -2.52
CA ASP A 366 -1.92 -72.75 -3.83
C ASP A 366 -2.53 -71.73 -4.84
N ASP A 367 -1.84 -71.72 -5.98
CA ASP A 367 -2.25 -71.83 -7.40
C ASP A 367 -3.66 -71.48 -7.82
N GLU A 368 -3.76 -70.50 -8.72
CA GLU A 368 -4.44 -70.65 -10.02
C GLU A 368 -4.16 -69.47 -11.00
N PRO A 369 -3.99 -69.79 -12.32
CA PRO A 369 -3.55 -68.78 -13.29
C PRO A 369 -4.74 -68.04 -13.98
N PRO A 370 -4.51 -66.89 -14.61
CA PRO A 370 -5.55 -66.13 -15.28
C PRO A 370 -5.83 -66.61 -16.72
N PRO A 371 -7.03 -66.39 -17.25
CA PRO A 371 -7.35 -66.68 -18.64
C PRO A 371 -6.95 -65.53 -19.57
N GLU A 372 -6.33 -65.91 -20.68
CA GLU A 372 -6.12 -65.09 -21.87
C GLU A 372 -7.46 -64.80 -22.58
N GLY A 373 -7.51 -63.70 -23.28
CA GLY A 373 -8.54 -63.59 -24.31
C GLY A 373 -8.68 -62.22 -24.98
N ASN A 374 -8.01 -62.07 -26.12
CA ASN A 374 -8.42 -61.41 -27.40
C ASN A 374 -8.87 -59.96 -27.37
N GLY A 375 -8.21 -59.07 -28.00
CA GLY A 375 -7.98 -58.98 -29.47
C GLY A 375 -9.09 -58.19 -30.15
N SER A 376 -8.85 -56.97 -30.53
CA SER A 376 -9.14 -56.50 -31.89
C SER A 376 -8.77 -55.03 -32.11
N ALA A 377 -8.09 -54.86 -33.20
CA ALA A 377 -7.59 -53.58 -33.76
C ALA A 377 -8.71 -52.86 -34.52
N GLY A 378 -8.45 -51.54 -34.74
CA GLY A 378 -9.03 -50.80 -35.85
C GLY A 378 -9.43 -49.35 -35.54
N PRO A 379 -9.43 -48.48 -36.52
CA PRO A 379 -8.33 -47.57 -36.87
C PRO A 379 -8.73 -46.07 -36.64
N ALA A 380 -7.73 -45.22 -36.74
CA ALA A 380 -7.91 -43.77 -36.83
C ALA A 380 -8.66 -43.33 -38.10
N PRO A 381 -9.25 -42.13 -38.09
CA PRO A 381 -9.10 -41.28 -39.27
C PRO A 381 -8.63 -39.86 -38.93
N GLU A 382 -7.86 -39.39 -39.88
CA GLU A 382 -7.41 -38.02 -40.15
C GLU A 382 -8.58 -37.00 -40.21
N ARG A 383 -8.36 -35.81 -39.68
CA ARG A 383 -8.22 -34.50 -40.31
C ARG A 383 -8.08 -33.43 -39.26
#